data_9919a4f2353b88733574e38de1303e86
#
_entry.id   9919a4f2353b88733574e38de1303e86
#
_cell.length_a   1.000
_cell.length_b   1.000
_cell.length_c   1.000
_cell.angle_alpha   90.00
_cell.angle_beta   90.00
_cell.angle_gamma   90.00
#
_symmetry.space_group_name_H-M   'P 1'
#
loop_
_entity.id
_entity.type
_entity.pdbx_description
1 polymer ?
#
loop_
_entity_poly.entity_id
_entity_poly.type
_entity_poly.pdbx_seq_one_letter_code
_entity_poly.pdbx_strand_id
1 'polypeptide(L)'
;MQPHDILHDHQNDVQVNGVTVRKGSVGAFLASVRDWQDPASDDAARATAEADLRALLPGLHALGLFQVLMAHDPALQRLIDGAA
;
A
#
# COMPACT_ATOMS: atom_id res chain seq x y z
N MET A 1 -17.86 0.81 6.81
CA MET A 1 -16.91 0.50 7.90
C MET A 1 -16.15 1.75 8.28
N GLN A 2 -16.07 2.04 9.56
CA GLN A 2 -15.32 3.20 10.03
C GLN A 2 -13.87 2.80 10.29
N PRO A 3 -12.89 3.70 10.08
CA PRO A 3 -11.49 3.37 10.34
C PRO A 3 -11.23 2.85 11.75
N HIS A 4 -11.91 3.39 12.76
CA HIS A 4 -11.71 2.95 14.15
C HIS A 4 -12.27 1.54 14.41
N ASP A 5 -13.11 1.01 13.53
CA ASP A 5 -13.62 -0.36 13.64
C ASP A 5 -12.58 -1.38 13.20
N ILE A 6 -11.55 -0.93 12.46
CA ILE A 6 -10.46 -1.79 11.98
C ILE A 6 -9.25 -1.67 12.92
N LEU A 7 -8.86 -0.44 13.26
CA LEU A 7 -7.67 -0.17 14.05
C LEU A 7 -8.02 0.73 15.23
N HIS A 8 -7.68 0.28 16.43
CA HIS A 8 -7.77 1.12 17.62
C HIS A 8 -6.54 2.03 17.70
N ASP A 9 -6.67 3.15 18.43
CA ASP A 9 -5.60 4.14 18.54
C ASP A 9 -4.29 3.55 19.05
N HIS A 10 -4.36 2.55 19.92
CA HIS A 10 -3.19 1.92 20.52
C HIS A 10 -2.81 0.58 19.88
N GLN A 11 -3.48 0.19 18.81
CA GLN A 11 -3.11 -0.99 18.02
C GLN A 11 -2.28 -0.56 16.82
N ASN A 12 -1.22 -1.32 16.53
CA ASN A 12 -0.36 -1.06 15.38
C ASN A 12 -0.72 -1.92 14.18
N ASP A 13 -1.41 -3.05 14.39
CA ASP A 13 -1.82 -3.93 13.31
C ASP A 13 -3.13 -4.63 13.63
N VAL A 14 -3.72 -5.22 12.60
CA VAL A 14 -4.96 -5.99 12.71
C VAL A 14 -4.97 -7.05 11.61
N GLN A 15 -5.64 -8.17 11.87
CA GLN A 15 -5.82 -9.22 10.86
C GLN A 15 -7.09 -8.94 10.07
N VAL A 16 -6.97 -8.93 8.74
CA VAL A 16 -8.10 -8.77 7.83
C VAL A 16 -8.01 -9.89 6.80
N ASN A 17 -8.99 -10.78 6.77
CA ASN A 17 -9.02 -11.94 5.87
C ASN A 17 -7.72 -12.76 5.91
N GLY A 18 -7.15 -12.94 7.10
CA GLY A 18 -5.92 -13.68 7.29
C GLY A 18 -4.65 -12.91 6.97
N VAL A 19 -4.76 -11.64 6.57
CA VAL A 19 -3.60 -10.79 6.24
C VAL A 19 -3.42 -9.76 7.34
N THR A 20 -2.19 -9.59 7.81
CA THR A 20 -1.86 -8.56 8.79
C THR A 20 -1.80 -7.20 8.10
N VAL A 21 -2.58 -6.26 8.60
CA VAL A 21 -2.60 -4.88 8.10
C VAL A 21 -2.13 -3.96 9.23
N ARG A 22 -1.11 -3.17 8.95
CA ARG A 22 -0.52 -2.28 9.95
C ARG A 22 -1.13 -0.90 9.88
N LYS A 23 -1.28 -0.28 11.05
CA LYS A 23 -1.65 1.13 11.15
C LYS A 23 -0.61 1.95 10.38
N GLY A 24 -1.06 2.84 9.52
CA GLY A 24 -0.17 3.65 8.72
C GLY A 24 0.23 3.03 7.38
N SER A 25 -0.28 1.85 7.03
CA SER A 25 0.07 1.21 5.76
C SER A 25 -0.27 2.06 4.54
N VAL A 26 -1.39 2.80 4.57
CA VAL A 26 -1.75 3.69 3.45
C VAL A 26 -0.75 4.83 3.33
N GLY A 27 -0.35 5.43 4.45
CA GLY A 27 0.68 6.49 4.45
C GLY A 27 2.01 5.99 3.95
N ALA A 28 2.43 4.80 4.37
CA ALA A 28 3.66 4.17 3.90
C ALA A 28 3.59 3.87 2.41
N PHE A 29 2.45 3.40 1.93
CA PHE A 29 2.23 3.15 0.51
C PHE A 29 2.39 4.43 -0.31
N LEU A 30 1.76 5.53 0.13
CA LEU A 30 1.86 6.82 -0.56
C LEU A 30 3.30 7.33 -0.59
N ALA A 31 4.05 7.19 0.50
CA ALA A 31 5.45 7.59 0.54
C ALA A 31 6.30 6.77 -0.45
N SER A 32 6.07 5.46 -0.50
CA SER A 32 6.78 4.59 -1.44
C SER A 32 6.42 4.89 -2.89
N VAL A 33 5.16 5.25 -3.18
CA VAL A 33 4.74 5.67 -4.53
C VAL A 33 5.49 6.93 -4.94
N ARG A 34 5.63 7.91 -4.05
CA ARG A 34 6.37 9.13 -4.35
C ARG A 34 7.81 8.84 -4.73
N ASP A 35 8.49 7.99 -3.97
CA ASP A 35 9.88 7.61 -4.26
C ASP A 35 9.98 6.84 -5.58
N TRP A 36 9.03 5.95 -5.82
CA TRP A 36 9.00 5.13 -7.05
C TRP A 36 8.78 5.99 -8.30
N GLN A 37 7.97 7.04 -8.19
CA GLN A 37 7.64 7.93 -9.30
C GLN A 37 8.57 9.14 -9.42
N ASP A 38 9.45 9.37 -8.44
CA ASP A 38 10.33 10.55 -8.43
C ASP A 38 11.42 10.41 -9.50
N PRO A 39 11.47 11.32 -10.48
CA PRO A 39 12.51 11.26 -11.51
C PRO A 39 13.93 11.44 -10.96
N ALA A 40 14.07 12.00 -9.75
CA ALA A 40 15.37 12.14 -9.10
C ALA A 40 15.82 10.87 -8.39
N SER A 41 14.96 9.88 -8.21
CA SER A 41 15.33 8.60 -7.61
C SER A 41 16.24 7.82 -8.56
N ASP A 42 17.35 7.28 -8.03
CA ASP A 42 18.20 6.38 -8.79
C ASP A 42 17.57 4.98 -8.88
N ASP A 43 18.22 4.08 -9.62
CA ASP A 43 17.70 2.73 -9.81
C ASP A 43 17.57 1.96 -8.50
N ALA A 44 18.52 2.14 -7.58
CA ALA A 44 18.49 1.47 -6.28
C ALA A 44 17.33 1.97 -5.42
N ALA A 45 17.11 3.29 -5.39
CA ALA A 45 16.01 3.88 -4.64
C ALA A 45 14.66 3.44 -5.20
N ARG A 46 14.56 3.40 -6.53
CA ARG A 46 13.32 2.96 -7.19
C ARG A 46 13.03 1.48 -6.93
N ALA A 47 14.07 0.64 -6.97
CA ALA A 47 13.91 -0.78 -6.67
C ALA A 47 13.47 -1.02 -5.22
N THR A 48 14.02 -0.26 -4.28
CA THR A 48 13.61 -0.32 -2.88
C THR A 48 12.15 0.10 -2.72
N ALA A 49 11.76 1.20 -3.36
CA ALA A 49 10.38 1.68 -3.31
C ALA A 49 9.41 0.64 -3.88
N GLU A 50 9.77 0.01 -4.99
CA GLU A 50 8.92 -1.03 -5.60
C GLU A 50 8.79 -2.25 -4.68
N ALA A 51 9.87 -2.68 -4.03
CA ALA A 51 9.82 -3.77 -3.07
C ALA A 51 8.91 -3.44 -1.89
N ASP A 52 8.98 -2.20 -1.40
CA ASP A 52 8.10 -1.73 -0.32
C ASP A 52 6.64 -1.71 -0.75
N LEU A 53 6.35 -1.26 -1.98
CA LEU A 53 5.00 -1.28 -2.54
C LEU A 53 4.46 -2.70 -2.59
N ARG A 54 5.25 -3.64 -3.11
CA ARG A 54 4.83 -5.03 -3.22
C ARG A 54 4.57 -5.66 -1.86
N ALA A 55 5.34 -5.28 -0.83
CA ALA A 55 5.15 -5.79 0.52
C ALA A 55 3.86 -5.26 1.16
N LEU A 56 3.44 -4.03 0.80
CA LEU A 56 2.25 -3.40 1.38
C LEU A 56 0.95 -3.82 0.67
N LEU A 57 1.01 -4.18 -0.61
CA LEU A 57 -0.17 -4.42 -1.43
C LEU A 57 -1.10 -5.51 -0.91
N PRO A 58 -0.62 -6.68 -0.42
CA PRO A 58 -1.54 -7.68 0.09
C PRO A 58 -2.45 -7.18 1.21
N GLY A 59 -1.90 -6.40 2.13
CA GLY A 59 -2.70 -5.81 3.22
C GLY A 59 -3.72 -4.81 2.72
N LEU A 60 -3.33 -3.97 1.75
CA LEU A 60 -4.23 -2.97 1.18
C LEU A 60 -5.35 -3.62 0.36
N HIS A 61 -5.05 -4.69 -0.37
CA HIS A 61 -6.09 -5.47 -1.06
C HIS A 61 -7.05 -6.10 -0.06
N ALA A 62 -6.53 -6.65 1.04
CA ALA A 62 -7.35 -7.27 2.07
C ALA A 62 -8.31 -6.26 2.73
N LEU A 63 -7.87 -5.00 2.88
CA LEU A 63 -8.72 -3.92 3.39
C LEU A 63 -9.84 -3.54 2.41
N GLY A 64 -9.73 -3.88 1.14
CA GLY A 64 -10.68 -3.48 0.11
C GLY A 64 -10.43 -2.10 -0.47
N LEU A 65 -9.26 -1.51 -0.22
CA LEU A 65 -8.94 -0.16 -0.70
C LEU A 65 -9.12 -0.04 -2.20
N PHE A 66 -8.64 -1.03 -2.96
CA PHE A 66 -8.65 -0.98 -4.42
C PHE A 66 -9.98 -1.46 -5.03
N GLN A 67 -10.95 -1.82 -4.21
CA GLN A 67 -12.33 -2.01 -4.65
C GLN A 67 -13.08 -0.67 -4.73
N VAL A 68 -12.55 0.33 -4.05
CA VAL A 68 -13.13 1.68 -3.99
C VAL A 68 -12.35 2.68 -4.82
N LEU A 69 -11.01 2.56 -4.82
CA LEU A 69 -10.11 3.51 -5.45
C LEU A 69 -9.24 2.81 -6.48
N MET A 70 -8.83 3.56 -7.50
CA MET A 70 -7.83 3.09 -8.47
C MET A 70 -6.75 4.15 -8.62
N ALA A 71 -5.57 3.74 -9.10
CA ALA A 71 -4.46 4.65 -9.31
C ALA A 71 -4.65 5.46 -10.59
N HIS A 72 -4.26 6.74 -10.56
CA HIS A 72 -4.23 7.57 -11.76
C HIS A 72 -3.15 7.14 -12.73
N ASP A 73 -2.01 6.67 -12.21
CA ASP A 73 -0.88 6.24 -13.04
C ASP A 73 -1.12 4.81 -13.52
N PRO A 74 -1.17 4.58 -14.86
CA PRO A 74 -1.36 3.23 -15.38
C PRO A 74 -0.29 2.22 -14.96
N ALA A 75 0.97 2.65 -14.81
CA ALA A 75 2.04 1.76 -14.37
C ALA A 75 1.82 1.31 -12.92
N LEU A 76 1.40 2.23 -12.06
CA LEU A 76 1.08 1.90 -10.68
C LEU A 76 -0.15 0.99 -10.62
N GLN A 77 -1.17 1.26 -11.43
CA GLN A 77 -2.37 0.42 -11.46
C GLN A 77 -2.05 -1.01 -11.88
N ARG A 78 -1.15 -1.19 -12.85
CA ARG A 78 -0.70 -2.54 -13.26
C ARG A 78 0.01 -3.27 -12.12
N LEU A 79 0.82 -2.55 -11.34
CA LEU A 79 1.49 -3.12 -10.18
C LEU A 79 0.47 -3.58 -9.13
N ILE A 80 -0.53 -2.75 -8.85
CA ILE A 80 -1.62 -3.06 -7.93
C ILE A 80 -2.38 -4.30 -8.39
N ASP A 81 -2.77 -4.34 -9.67
CA ASP A 81 -3.55 -5.44 -10.22
C ASP A 81 -2.78 -6.76 -10.20
N GLY A 82 -1.48 -6.71 -10.45
CA GLY A 82 -0.63 -7.89 -10.44
C GLY A 82 -0.43 -8.49 -9.05
N ALA A 83 -0.72 -7.72 -8.00
CA ALA A 83 -0.59 -8.17 -6.61
C ALA A 83 -1.93 -8.61 -6.00
N ALA A 84 -2.99 -8.55 -6.78
CA ALA A 84 -4.32 -8.94 -6.31
C ALA A 84 -4.46 -10.45 -6.10
#